data_6bdb58cb6ac55b7a0763a5426a8b4451
#
_entry.id   6bdb58cb6ac55b7a0763a5426a8b4451
#
_cell.length_a   1.000
_cell.length_b   1.000
_cell.length_c   1.000
_cell.angle_alpha   90.00
_cell.angle_beta   90.00
_cell.angle_gamma   90.00
#
_symmetry.space_group_name_H-M   'P 1'
#
loop_
_entity.id
_entity.type
_entity.pdbx_description
1 polymer ?
#
loop_
_entity_poly.entity_id
_entity_poly.type
_entity_poly.pdbx_seq_one_letter_code
_entity_poly.pdbx_strand_id
1 'polypeptide(L)'
;MSTKVAKKEKEELAVAELPKLIISAEDIEIPKLNVIQKQSNIDGNPGSLMLEQTHEIVGKDQEVSVTVVNAVKRWREDIDFDLDEMPRYADSEEERAALQADSNWSVIEISDIVLLFEKPEGGDDTVYPYPIGDSQYALGKLNVQKDGYRCTYKRLATYAAFNPTQPLASIKWNFKCELLTRGKYSWFVPSLTISSDEPSGEVVDFISKIWTTS
;
A
#
# COMPACT_ATOMS: atom_id res chain seq x y z
N MET A 1 8.36 -70.89 22.50
CA MET A 1 7.93 -70.20 21.28
C MET A 1 7.99 -68.67 21.56
N SER A 2 9.06 -68.03 21.09
CA SER A 2 9.27 -66.57 21.32
C SER A 2 8.98 -65.84 20.05
N THR A 3 7.96 -65.00 20.10
CA THR A 3 7.57 -64.10 18.99
C THR A 3 8.40 -62.84 19.07
N LYS A 4 9.33 -62.62 18.16
CA LYS A 4 10.05 -61.37 17.98
C LYS A 4 9.10 -60.35 17.33
N VAL A 5 8.79 -59.30 18.06
CA VAL A 5 8.14 -58.08 17.50
C VAL A 5 9.23 -57.26 16.81
N ALA A 6 9.13 -57.11 15.50
CA ALA A 6 10.00 -56.26 14.71
C ALA A 6 9.58 -54.79 14.95
N LYS A 7 10.50 -54.00 15.49
CA LYS A 7 10.41 -52.58 15.66
C LYS A 7 10.65 -51.93 14.29
N LYS A 8 9.60 -51.37 13.68
CA LYS A 8 9.69 -50.62 12.43
C LYS A 8 10.24 -49.24 12.76
N GLU A 9 11.50 -49.00 12.49
CA GLU A 9 12.10 -47.67 12.50
C GLU A 9 11.41 -46.82 11.41
N LYS A 10 10.78 -45.73 11.81
CA LYS A 10 10.39 -44.67 10.90
C LYS A 10 11.67 -43.92 10.52
N GLU A 11 12.12 -44.10 9.29
CA GLU A 11 13.06 -43.18 8.67
C GLU A 11 12.34 -41.81 8.55
N GLU A 12 12.75 -40.87 9.37
CA GLU A 12 12.49 -39.44 9.11
C GLU A 12 13.30 -39.05 7.87
N LEU A 13 12.62 -38.95 6.75
CA LEU A 13 13.15 -38.29 5.56
C LEU A 13 13.51 -36.87 5.93
N ALA A 14 14.79 -36.56 6.04
CA ALA A 14 15.29 -35.21 6.14
C ALA A 14 14.79 -34.44 4.92
N VAL A 15 13.84 -33.56 5.11
CA VAL A 15 13.40 -32.62 4.07
C VAL A 15 14.62 -31.76 3.77
N ALA A 16 15.27 -32.00 2.62
CA ALA A 16 16.34 -31.12 2.15
C ALA A 16 15.79 -29.68 2.11
N GLU A 17 16.44 -28.79 2.83
CA GLU A 17 16.06 -27.36 2.77
C GLU A 17 16.22 -26.90 1.32
N LEU A 18 15.12 -26.61 0.69
CA LEU A 18 15.13 -26.02 -0.64
C LEU A 18 15.79 -24.64 -0.56
N PRO A 19 16.59 -24.25 -1.57
CA PRO A 19 17.21 -22.95 -1.59
C PRO A 19 16.14 -21.87 -1.53
N LYS A 20 16.22 -20.97 -0.53
CA LYS A 20 15.31 -19.85 -0.38
C LYS A 20 15.81 -18.70 -1.25
N LEU A 21 14.90 -18.06 -1.97
CA LEU A 21 15.18 -16.82 -2.68
C LEU A 21 15.49 -15.72 -1.66
N ILE A 22 16.60 -15.01 -1.87
CA ILE A 22 16.91 -13.80 -1.10
C ILE A 22 16.14 -12.67 -1.77
N ILE A 23 15.20 -12.05 -1.04
CA ILE A 23 14.29 -11.03 -1.55
C ILE A 23 14.50 -9.76 -0.73
N SER A 24 14.65 -8.62 -1.41
CA SER A 24 14.58 -7.28 -0.84
C SER A 24 13.23 -6.62 -1.16
N ALA A 25 12.92 -5.50 -0.50
CA ALA A 25 11.69 -4.75 -0.79
C ALA A 25 11.66 -4.22 -2.24
N GLU A 26 12.83 -3.98 -2.85
CA GLU A 26 12.99 -3.50 -4.22
C GLU A 26 12.65 -4.56 -5.27
N ASP A 27 12.77 -5.85 -4.90
CA ASP A 27 12.46 -6.97 -5.80
C ASP A 27 10.96 -7.26 -5.88
N ILE A 28 10.14 -6.59 -5.05
CA ILE A 28 8.70 -6.82 -4.99
C ILE A 28 7.98 -5.84 -5.91
N GLU A 29 7.35 -6.36 -6.96
CA GLU A 29 6.43 -5.59 -7.78
C GLU A 29 5.10 -5.43 -7.03
N ILE A 30 4.80 -4.18 -6.63
CA ILE A 30 3.59 -3.88 -5.87
C ILE A 30 2.51 -3.39 -6.84
N PRO A 31 1.36 -4.06 -6.91
CA PRO A 31 0.22 -3.67 -7.74
C PRO A 31 -0.23 -2.22 -7.46
N LYS A 32 -0.69 -1.52 -8.51
CA LYS A 32 -1.16 -0.13 -8.37
C LYS A 32 -2.59 -0.06 -7.87
N LEU A 33 -2.82 0.90 -6.97
CA LEU A 33 -4.14 1.28 -6.50
C LEU A 33 -4.63 2.53 -7.23
N ASN A 34 -5.85 2.49 -7.77
CA ASN A 34 -6.45 3.57 -8.54
C ASN A 34 -7.79 3.97 -7.94
N VAL A 35 -7.93 5.24 -7.55
CA VAL A 35 -9.22 5.82 -7.16
C VAL A 35 -10.00 6.20 -8.41
N ILE A 36 -11.16 5.60 -8.61
CA ILE A 36 -12.00 5.85 -9.79
C ILE A 36 -12.63 7.24 -9.70
N GLN A 37 -12.38 8.03 -10.73
CA GLN A 37 -12.99 9.35 -10.92
C GLN A 37 -14.19 9.25 -11.88
N LYS A 38 -15.03 10.27 -11.92
CA LYS A 38 -16.16 10.34 -12.89
C LYS A 38 -15.72 10.29 -14.35
N GLN A 39 -14.47 10.65 -14.63
CA GLN A 39 -13.87 10.71 -15.97
C GLN A 39 -12.78 9.63 -16.17
N SER A 40 -12.68 8.66 -15.25
CA SER A 40 -11.73 7.55 -15.42
C SER A 40 -12.14 6.66 -16.59
N ASN A 41 -11.16 6.20 -17.35
CA ASN A 41 -11.33 5.18 -18.39
C ASN A 41 -11.29 3.75 -17.82
N ILE A 42 -11.24 3.62 -16.49
CA ILE A 42 -11.21 2.36 -15.77
C ILE A 42 -12.66 2.00 -15.44
N ASP A 43 -13.06 0.78 -15.75
CA ASP A 43 -14.38 0.26 -15.40
C ASP A 43 -14.53 0.19 -13.87
N GLY A 44 -15.60 0.77 -13.34
CA GLY A 44 -15.87 0.80 -11.90
C GLY A 44 -16.74 1.98 -11.49
N ASN A 45 -17.20 1.96 -10.26
CA ASN A 45 -18.01 3.04 -9.71
C ASN A 45 -17.09 4.22 -9.30
N PRO A 46 -17.39 5.47 -9.71
CA PRO A 46 -16.68 6.62 -9.22
C PRO A 46 -16.68 6.69 -7.68
N GLY A 47 -15.50 6.75 -7.08
CA GLY A 47 -15.29 6.68 -5.64
C GLY A 47 -14.88 5.31 -5.13
N SER A 48 -14.81 4.28 -5.98
CA SER A 48 -14.20 2.99 -5.64
C SER A 48 -12.67 3.06 -5.72
N LEU A 49 -12.00 2.12 -5.02
CA LEU A 49 -10.57 1.84 -5.14
C LEU A 49 -10.35 0.53 -5.87
N MET A 50 -9.61 0.58 -6.97
CA MET A 50 -9.29 -0.60 -7.79
C MET A 50 -7.83 -0.99 -7.64
N LEU A 51 -7.57 -2.30 -7.55
CA LEU A 51 -6.24 -2.90 -7.68
C LEU A 51 -6.02 -3.30 -9.13
N GLU A 52 -4.88 -2.89 -9.72
CA GLU A 52 -4.51 -3.19 -11.13
C GLU A 52 -5.63 -2.84 -12.15
N GLN A 53 -6.49 -1.88 -11.82
CA GLN A 53 -7.61 -1.45 -12.67
C GLN A 53 -8.69 -2.52 -12.93
N THR A 54 -8.59 -3.69 -12.30
CA THR A 54 -9.44 -4.86 -12.56
C THR A 54 -10.24 -5.34 -11.36
N HIS A 55 -9.71 -5.16 -10.15
CA HIS A 55 -10.32 -5.68 -8.93
C HIS A 55 -10.72 -4.56 -7.98
N GLU A 56 -12.02 -4.42 -7.69
CA GLU A 56 -12.51 -3.50 -6.68
C GLU A 56 -12.14 -4.02 -5.28
N ILE A 57 -11.30 -3.26 -4.55
CA ILE A 57 -10.90 -3.59 -3.17
C ILE A 57 -11.75 -2.82 -2.15
N VAL A 58 -12.10 -1.57 -2.48
CA VAL A 58 -12.96 -0.74 -1.65
C VAL A 58 -14.06 -0.17 -2.53
N GLY A 59 -15.30 -0.51 -2.23
CA GLY A 59 -16.45 0.01 -2.93
C GLY A 59 -16.72 1.48 -2.62
N LYS A 60 -17.53 2.11 -3.47
CA LYS A 60 -17.97 3.49 -3.25
C LYS A 60 -18.63 3.64 -1.88
N ASP A 61 -18.31 4.71 -1.18
CA ASP A 61 -18.83 5.07 0.15
C ASP A 61 -18.51 4.04 1.26
N GLN A 62 -17.64 3.06 0.98
CA GLN A 62 -17.15 2.10 1.97
C GLN A 62 -15.91 2.64 2.69
N GLU A 63 -15.78 2.23 3.95
CA GLU A 63 -14.59 2.43 4.75
C GLU A 63 -14.04 1.05 5.14
N VAL A 64 -12.73 0.84 4.97
CA VAL A 64 -12.07 -0.43 5.29
C VAL A 64 -10.86 -0.17 6.17
N SER A 65 -10.56 -1.14 7.03
CA SER A 65 -9.36 -1.11 7.86
C SER A 65 -8.17 -1.62 7.06
N VAL A 66 -7.06 -0.87 7.10
CA VAL A 66 -5.82 -1.18 6.37
C VAL A 66 -4.60 -1.02 7.27
N THR A 67 -3.51 -1.70 6.93
CA THR A 67 -2.20 -1.45 7.55
C THR A 67 -1.32 -0.70 6.56
N VAL A 68 -0.69 0.39 7.01
CA VAL A 68 0.29 1.13 6.22
C VAL A 68 1.64 0.45 6.35
N VAL A 69 2.12 -0.11 5.25
CA VAL A 69 3.40 -0.83 5.18
C VAL A 69 4.57 0.12 5.04
N ASN A 70 4.43 1.07 4.10
CA ASN A 70 5.44 2.08 3.81
C ASN A 70 4.80 3.35 3.24
N ALA A 71 5.45 4.49 3.41
CA ALA A 71 5.03 5.76 2.83
C ALA A 71 6.27 6.60 2.51
N VAL A 72 6.52 6.84 1.22
CA VAL A 72 7.68 7.58 0.74
C VAL A 72 7.23 8.89 0.14
N LYS A 73 7.82 10.00 0.61
CA LYS A 73 7.63 11.33 0.03
C LYS A 73 8.58 11.51 -1.14
N ARG A 74 8.06 12.11 -2.21
CA ARG A 74 8.80 12.50 -3.41
C ARG A 74 8.25 13.82 -3.93
N TRP A 75 8.87 14.33 -4.97
CA TRP A 75 8.40 15.52 -5.70
C TRP A 75 8.37 15.24 -7.18
N ARG A 76 7.49 15.95 -7.88
CA ARG A 76 7.44 15.93 -9.34
C ARG A 76 7.01 17.25 -9.91
N GLU A 77 7.30 17.48 -11.19
CA GLU A 77 6.72 18.58 -11.95
C GLU A 77 5.21 18.42 -12.10
N ASP A 78 4.47 19.51 -11.92
CA ASP A 78 3.02 19.58 -12.13
C ASP A 78 2.74 20.03 -13.57
N ILE A 79 3.04 19.15 -14.52
CA ILE A 79 2.82 19.38 -15.95
C ILE A 79 1.34 19.26 -16.25
N ASP A 80 0.81 20.15 -17.10
CA ASP A 80 -0.57 20.08 -17.52
C ASP A 80 -0.88 18.78 -18.27
N PHE A 81 -2.03 18.21 -17.96
CA PHE A 81 -2.45 16.90 -18.47
C PHE A 81 -2.53 16.82 -20.01
N ASP A 82 -2.79 17.95 -20.68
CA ASP A 82 -2.96 18.02 -22.12
C ASP A 82 -1.62 18.07 -22.89
N LEU A 83 -0.50 18.10 -22.17
CA LEU A 83 0.83 18.13 -22.76
C LEU A 83 1.43 16.72 -22.82
N ASP A 84 2.01 16.38 -23.95
CA ASP A 84 2.73 15.12 -24.17
C ASP A 84 4.17 15.22 -23.61
N GLU A 85 4.28 15.63 -22.36
CA GLU A 85 5.55 15.75 -21.64
C GLU A 85 5.54 14.84 -20.42
N MET A 86 6.67 14.16 -20.17
CA MET A 86 6.84 13.34 -18.98
C MET A 86 7.38 14.18 -17.82
N PRO A 87 6.73 14.19 -16.65
CA PRO A 87 7.23 14.92 -15.49
C PRO A 87 8.55 14.33 -14.97
N ARG A 88 9.47 15.21 -14.61
CA ARG A 88 10.68 14.84 -13.86
C ARG A 88 10.33 14.71 -12.39
N TYR A 89 11.11 13.86 -11.70
CA TYR A 89 10.93 13.54 -10.28
C TYR A 89 12.17 13.93 -9.49
N ALA A 90 11.99 14.12 -8.19
CA ALA A 90 13.04 14.31 -7.21
C ALA A 90 12.75 13.50 -5.95
N ASP A 91 13.77 12.87 -5.39
CA ASP A 91 13.67 11.97 -4.24
C ASP A 91 14.28 12.58 -2.96
N SER A 92 14.96 13.71 -3.09
CA SER A 92 15.55 14.48 -1.99
C SER A 92 15.20 15.97 -2.06
N GLU A 93 15.32 16.69 -0.95
CA GLU A 93 15.14 18.16 -0.93
C GLU A 93 16.16 18.89 -1.80
N GLU A 94 17.38 18.36 -1.94
CA GLU A 94 18.41 18.92 -2.81
C GLU A 94 18.02 18.79 -4.28
N GLU A 95 17.60 17.60 -4.69
CA GLU A 95 17.09 17.35 -6.04
C GLU A 95 15.84 18.16 -6.33
N ARG A 96 14.92 18.31 -5.37
CA ARG A 96 13.75 19.18 -5.48
C ARG A 96 14.15 20.62 -5.76
N ALA A 97 15.12 21.15 -5.01
CA ALA A 97 15.58 22.52 -5.19
C ALA A 97 16.21 22.72 -6.58
N ALA A 98 17.02 21.75 -7.03
CA ALA A 98 17.61 21.77 -8.37
C ALA A 98 16.53 21.67 -9.46
N LEU A 99 15.58 20.76 -9.30
CA LEU A 99 14.45 20.59 -10.23
C LEU A 99 13.60 21.87 -10.32
N GLN A 100 13.28 22.51 -9.19
CA GLN A 100 12.50 23.74 -9.16
C GLN A 100 13.24 24.92 -9.83
N ALA A 101 14.56 24.97 -9.73
CA ALA A 101 15.37 26.01 -10.35
C ALA A 101 15.47 25.87 -11.88
N ASP A 102 15.40 24.63 -12.39
CA ASP A 102 15.54 24.28 -13.81
C ASP A 102 14.20 24.09 -14.54
N SER A 103 13.13 23.88 -13.80
CA SER A 103 11.80 23.58 -14.34
C SER A 103 11.01 24.85 -14.69
N ASN A 104 10.29 24.81 -15.81
CA ASN A 104 9.25 25.79 -16.13
C ASN A 104 7.93 25.54 -15.39
N TRP A 105 7.83 24.39 -14.70
CA TRP A 105 6.63 23.92 -14.01
C TRP A 105 6.77 24.05 -12.49
N SER A 106 5.65 24.16 -11.81
CA SER A 106 5.64 24.04 -10.35
C SER A 106 6.04 22.63 -9.94
N VAL A 107 6.88 22.51 -8.93
CA VAL A 107 7.23 21.21 -8.34
C VAL A 107 6.33 20.94 -7.14
N ILE A 108 5.56 19.86 -7.20
CA ILE A 108 4.58 19.50 -6.16
C ILE A 108 5.04 18.28 -5.36
N GLU A 109 4.56 18.21 -4.13
CA GLU A 109 4.73 17.05 -3.26
C GLU A 109 3.81 15.91 -3.70
N ILE A 110 4.39 14.71 -3.78
CA ILE A 110 3.68 13.45 -4.01
C ILE A 110 4.12 12.43 -2.97
N SER A 111 3.37 11.34 -2.83
CA SER A 111 3.80 10.20 -2.02
C SER A 111 3.33 8.90 -2.64
N ASP A 112 4.20 7.89 -2.55
CA ASP A 112 3.87 6.50 -2.76
C ASP A 112 3.60 5.85 -1.40
N ILE A 113 2.38 5.35 -1.21
CA ILE A 113 1.92 4.72 0.03
C ILE A 113 1.61 3.26 -0.27
N VAL A 114 2.27 2.35 0.43
CA VAL A 114 2.01 0.91 0.33
C VAL A 114 1.03 0.52 1.43
N LEU A 115 -0.09 -0.07 1.01
CA LEU A 115 -1.20 -0.47 1.88
C LEU A 115 -1.41 -1.98 1.81
N LEU A 116 -1.67 -2.58 2.97
CA LEU A 116 -2.05 -3.97 3.12
C LEU A 116 -3.52 -4.05 3.52
N PHE A 117 -4.32 -4.73 2.70
CA PHE A 117 -5.76 -4.93 2.86
C PHE A 117 -6.01 -6.35 3.30
N GLU A 118 -6.71 -6.53 4.40
CA GLU A 118 -7.19 -7.84 4.85
C GLU A 118 -8.38 -8.29 3.98
N LYS A 119 -8.41 -9.57 3.60
CA LYS A 119 -9.49 -10.13 2.81
C LYS A 119 -10.80 -10.08 3.58
N PRO A 120 -11.85 -9.46 3.03
CA PRO A 120 -13.17 -9.49 3.64
C PRO A 120 -13.79 -10.89 3.58
N GLU A 121 -14.76 -11.16 4.42
CA GLU A 121 -15.52 -12.41 4.36
C GLU A 121 -16.15 -12.61 2.97
N GLY A 122 -15.92 -13.78 2.37
CA GLY A 122 -16.36 -14.09 1.01
C GLY A 122 -15.56 -13.43 -0.12
N GLY A 123 -14.46 -12.73 0.19
CA GLY A 123 -13.56 -12.16 -0.82
C GLY A 123 -12.88 -13.23 -1.68
N ASP A 124 -12.44 -12.85 -2.88
CA ASP A 124 -11.76 -13.73 -3.82
C ASP A 124 -10.29 -13.95 -3.43
N ASP A 125 -9.87 -15.20 -3.24
CA ASP A 125 -8.49 -15.56 -2.89
C ASP A 125 -7.46 -15.10 -3.93
N THR A 126 -7.84 -14.97 -5.18
CA THR A 126 -6.93 -14.52 -6.24
C THR A 126 -6.57 -13.04 -6.11
N VAL A 127 -7.45 -12.24 -5.48
CA VAL A 127 -7.22 -10.81 -5.21
C VAL A 127 -6.37 -10.63 -3.94
N TYR A 128 -6.45 -11.58 -3.00
CA TYR A 128 -5.76 -11.56 -1.70
C TYR A 128 -4.75 -12.73 -1.58
N PRO A 129 -3.67 -12.73 -2.37
CA PRO A 129 -2.78 -13.90 -2.51
C PRO A 129 -1.81 -14.09 -1.35
N TYR A 130 -1.70 -13.16 -0.40
CA TYR A 130 -0.67 -13.20 0.64
C TYR A 130 -1.23 -13.72 1.95
N PRO A 131 -0.94 -14.98 2.34
CA PRO A 131 -1.32 -15.50 3.65
C PRO A 131 -0.40 -14.93 4.73
N ILE A 132 -0.99 -14.32 5.77
CA ILE A 132 -0.28 -13.85 6.96
C ILE A 132 -1.11 -14.30 8.18
N GLY A 133 -0.56 -15.24 8.97
CA GLY A 133 -1.33 -15.88 10.03
C GLY A 133 -2.55 -16.63 9.48
N ASP A 134 -3.69 -16.42 10.08
CA ASP A 134 -4.95 -17.06 9.70
C ASP A 134 -5.74 -16.29 8.62
N SER A 135 -5.26 -15.12 8.19
CA SER A 135 -5.91 -14.26 7.21
C SER A 135 -5.14 -14.17 5.88
N GLN A 136 -5.85 -13.77 4.83
CA GLN A 136 -5.26 -13.46 3.53
C GLN A 136 -5.29 -11.96 3.27
N TYR A 137 -4.29 -11.48 2.51
CA TYR A 137 -4.07 -10.06 2.28
C TYR A 137 -3.79 -9.75 0.82
N ALA A 138 -4.19 -8.53 0.42
CA ALA A 138 -3.75 -7.88 -0.81
C ALA A 138 -2.81 -6.73 -0.47
N LEU A 139 -1.75 -6.58 -1.27
CA LEU A 139 -0.81 -5.46 -1.18
C LEU A 139 -1.04 -4.53 -2.36
N GLY A 140 -1.04 -3.23 -2.13
CA GLY A 140 -1.20 -2.26 -3.20
C GLY A 140 -0.47 -0.95 -2.93
N LYS A 141 0.01 -0.29 -4.00
CA LYS A 141 0.70 0.99 -3.98
C LYS A 141 -0.21 2.10 -4.48
N LEU A 142 -0.49 3.06 -3.62
CA LEU A 142 -1.27 4.25 -3.89
C LEU A 142 -0.35 5.45 -4.12
N ASN A 143 -0.36 6.02 -5.32
CA ASN A 143 0.30 7.29 -5.59
C ASN A 143 -0.68 8.44 -5.29
N VAL A 144 -0.27 9.39 -4.45
CA VAL A 144 -1.10 10.52 -4.03
C VAL A 144 -0.41 11.85 -4.25
N GLN A 145 -1.20 12.84 -4.62
CA GLN A 145 -0.78 14.22 -4.85
C GLN A 145 -1.87 15.21 -4.41
N LYS A 146 -1.54 16.48 -4.29
CA LYS A 146 -2.48 17.59 -4.00
C LYS A 146 -3.41 17.26 -2.81
N ASP A 147 -4.73 17.23 -3.02
CA ASP A 147 -5.68 16.93 -1.94
C ASP A 147 -5.55 15.49 -1.41
N GLY A 148 -5.26 14.52 -2.27
CA GLY A 148 -4.96 13.13 -1.86
C GLY A 148 -3.75 13.07 -0.93
N TYR A 149 -2.66 13.76 -1.26
CA TYR A 149 -1.47 13.85 -0.40
C TYR A 149 -1.81 14.47 0.97
N ARG A 150 -2.65 15.50 1.00
CA ARG A 150 -3.08 16.13 2.25
C ARG A 150 -3.93 15.19 3.11
N CYS A 151 -4.85 14.44 2.50
CA CYS A 151 -5.78 13.56 3.21
C CYS A 151 -5.17 12.22 3.61
N THR A 152 -3.98 11.88 3.10
CA THR A 152 -3.26 10.62 3.39
C THR A 152 -1.89 10.91 4.00
N TYR A 153 -0.87 11.19 3.20
CA TYR A 153 0.52 11.29 3.63
C TYR A 153 0.72 12.31 4.76
N LYS A 154 0.11 13.50 4.68
CA LYS A 154 0.26 14.49 5.77
C LYS A 154 -0.30 13.99 7.10
N ARG A 155 -1.33 13.16 7.08
CA ARG A 155 -1.88 12.54 8.30
C ARG A 155 -0.93 11.48 8.86
N LEU A 156 -0.35 10.63 7.98
CA LEU A 156 0.69 9.66 8.36
C LEU A 156 1.91 10.35 8.96
N ALA A 157 2.42 11.38 8.28
CA ALA A 157 3.58 12.15 8.74
C ALA A 157 3.31 12.86 10.07
N THR A 158 2.10 13.39 10.26
CA THR A 158 1.69 13.99 11.54
C THR A 158 1.69 12.95 12.64
N TYR A 159 1.08 11.78 12.42
CA TYR A 159 1.09 10.69 13.39
C TYR A 159 2.52 10.30 13.77
N ALA A 160 3.37 10.06 12.78
CA ALA A 160 4.77 9.66 13.00
C ALA A 160 5.56 10.72 13.79
N ALA A 161 5.31 12.00 13.53
CA ALA A 161 5.97 13.10 14.26
C ALA A 161 5.60 13.14 15.75
N PHE A 162 4.36 12.80 16.11
CA PHE A 162 3.90 12.74 17.49
C PHE A 162 4.12 11.39 18.18
N ASN A 163 4.44 10.34 17.40
CA ASN A 163 4.68 8.97 17.88
C ASN A 163 6.01 8.41 17.33
N PRO A 164 7.16 9.03 17.62
CA PRO A 164 8.43 8.72 16.94
C PRO A 164 8.96 7.31 17.21
N THR A 165 8.45 6.63 18.23
CA THR A 165 8.85 5.25 18.57
C THR A 165 7.89 4.19 18.04
N GLN A 166 6.77 4.61 17.43
CA GLN A 166 5.75 3.69 16.91
C GLN A 166 5.80 3.67 15.37
N PRO A 167 6.13 2.52 14.76
CA PRO A 167 6.05 2.38 13.32
C PRO A 167 4.61 2.60 12.81
N LEU A 168 4.44 3.11 11.59
CA LEU A 168 3.11 3.27 10.97
C LEU A 168 2.34 1.94 10.89
N ALA A 169 3.08 0.83 10.76
CA ALA A 169 2.52 -0.51 10.70
C ALA A 169 2.03 -1.06 12.04
N SER A 170 2.29 -0.36 13.17
CA SER A 170 1.84 -0.81 14.50
C SER A 170 0.39 -0.46 14.82
N ILE A 171 -0.27 0.30 13.95
CA ILE A 171 -1.70 0.64 14.07
C ILE A 171 -2.42 0.37 12.75
N LYS A 172 -3.72 0.11 12.82
CA LYS A 172 -4.59 0.10 11.65
C LYS A 172 -5.08 1.51 11.32
N TRP A 173 -5.37 1.72 10.05
CA TRP A 173 -5.90 2.97 9.50
C TRP A 173 -7.23 2.69 8.83
N ASN A 174 -8.18 3.59 8.98
CA ASN A 174 -9.41 3.55 8.22
C ASN A 174 -9.17 4.25 6.87
N PHE A 175 -9.35 3.51 5.79
CA PHE A 175 -9.24 3.99 4.42
C PHE A 175 -10.61 4.16 3.80
N LYS A 176 -10.84 5.26 3.12
CA LYS A 176 -12.01 5.50 2.26
C LYS A 176 -11.69 6.48 1.14
N CYS A 177 -12.53 6.51 0.11
CA CYS A 177 -12.53 7.52 -0.93
C CYS A 177 -13.57 8.59 -0.61
N GLU A 178 -13.13 9.83 -0.35
CA GLU A 178 -14.01 10.95 0.00
C GLU A 178 -14.28 11.83 -1.23
N LEU A 179 -15.54 12.21 -1.44
CA LEU A 179 -15.89 13.18 -2.48
C LEU A 179 -15.57 14.59 -1.98
N LEU A 180 -14.65 15.27 -2.65
CA LEU A 180 -14.38 16.69 -2.45
C LEU A 180 -15.11 17.52 -3.50
N THR A 181 -15.59 18.69 -3.08
CA THR A 181 -16.23 19.65 -3.98
C THR A 181 -15.61 21.04 -3.78
N ARG A 182 -15.23 21.68 -4.88
CA ARG A 182 -14.72 23.05 -4.88
C ARG A 182 -15.35 23.83 -6.05
N GLY A 183 -16.28 24.69 -5.73
CA GLY A 183 -17.09 25.38 -6.73
C GLY A 183 -17.93 24.38 -7.54
N LYS A 184 -17.76 24.36 -8.86
CA LYS A 184 -18.45 23.44 -9.77
C LYS A 184 -17.76 22.08 -9.98
N TYR A 185 -16.56 21.91 -9.43
CA TYR A 185 -15.76 20.70 -9.62
C TYR A 185 -15.91 19.78 -8.41
N SER A 186 -15.97 18.49 -8.68
CA SER A 186 -15.96 17.45 -7.64
C SER A 186 -15.12 16.25 -8.09
N TRP A 187 -14.33 15.71 -7.17
CA TRP A 187 -13.44 14.58 -7.40
C TRP A 187 -13.32 13.73 -6.14
N PHE A 188 -12.97 12.47 -6.31
CA PHE A 188 -12.73 11.58 -5.19
C PHE A 188 -11.25 11.59 -4.79
N VAL A 189 -10.98 11.61 -3.50
CA VAL A 189 -9.64 11.53 -2.94
C VAL A 189 -9.55 10.40 -1.93
N PRO A 190 -8.42 9.68 -1.89
CA PRO A 190 -8.16 8.74 -0.82
C PRO A 190 -7.97 9.50 0.49
N SER A 191 -8.46 8.93 1.58
CA SER A 191 -8.37 9.49 2.93
C SER A 191 -7.99 8.40 3.91
N LEU A 192 -7.06 8.70 4.82
CA LEU A 192 -6.64 7.84 5.91
C LEU A 192 -6.94 8.52 7.25
N THR A 193 -7.54 7.80 8.17
CA THR A 193 -7.74 8.20 9.57
C THR A 193 -7.29 7.09 10.50
N ILE A 194 -6.86 7.45 11.70
CA ILE A 194 -6.44 6.47 12.69
C ILE A 194 -7.62 5.59 13.07
N SER A 195 -7.42 4.26 13.04
CA SER A 195 -8.37 3.29 13.59
C SER A 195 -8.13 3.09 15.09
N SER A 196 -9.15 2.61 15.80
CA SER A 196 -8.99 2.10 17.17
C SER A 196 -8.39 0.69 17.22
N ASP A 197 -8.32 0.02 16.07
CA ASP A 197 -7.89 -1.36 15.97
C ASP A 197 -6.36 -1.45 15.78
N GLU A 198 -5.78 -2.54 16.28
CA GLU A 198 -4.38 -2.86 16.08
C GLU A 198 -4.24 -4.01 15.07
N PRO A 199 -3.17 -4.03 14.26
CA PRO A 199 -2.86 -5.17 13.41
C PRO A 199 -2.44 -6.37 14.27
N SER A 200 -2.58 -7.59 13.74
CA SER A 200 -2.04 -8.76 14.42
C SER A 200 -0.50 -8.69 14.51
N GLY A 201 0.09 -9.33 15.52
CA GLY A 201 1.54 -9.39 15.66
C GLY A 201 2.22 -10.02 14.43
N GLU A 202 1.55 -10.98 13.79
CA GLU A 202 2.04 -11.64 12.58
C GLU A 202 2.14 -10.68 11.38
N VAL A 203 1.21 -9.73 11.25
CA VAL A 203 1.28 -8.67 10.23
C VAL A 203 2.45 -7.73 10.50
N VAL A 204 2.65 -7.31 11.75
CA VAL A 204 3.77 -6.44 12.13
C VAL A 204 5.10 -7.15 11.88
N ASP A 205 5.22 -8.43 12.24
CA ASP A 205 6.40 -9.25 12.01
C ASP A 205 6.68 -9.43 10.51
N PHE A 206 5.65 -9.66 9.71
CA PHE A 206 5.76 -9.77 8.25
C PHE A 206 6.32 -8.48 7.64
N ILE A 207 5.75 -7.34 8.00
CA ILE A 207 6.19 -6.04 7.50
C ILE A 207 7.63 -5.77 7.92
N SER A 208 7.97 -6.03 9.18
CA SER A 208 9.30 -5.82 9.72
C SER A 208 10.37 -6.65 9.00
N LYS A 209 10.05 -7.88 8.58
CA LYS A 209 10.98 -8.74 7.85
C LYS A 209 11.30 -8.25 6.44
N ILE A 210 10.35 -7.57 5.79
CA ILE A 210 10.48 -7.19 4.39
C ILE A 210 10.93 -5.73 4.25
N TRP A 211 10.45 -4.82 5.10
CA TRP A 211 10.65 -3.37 4.91
C TRP A 211 11.61 -2.69 5.91
N THR A 212 12.10 -3.38 6.92
CA THR A 212 13.10 -2.80 7.86
C THR A 212 14.55 -3.09 7.49
N THR A 213 14.81 -3.73 6.37
CA THR A 213 16.16 -4.11 5.92
C THR A 213 16.74 -3.09 4.92
N SER A 214 16.33 -1.81 5.01
CA SER A 214 16.89 -0.73 4.17
C SER A 214 17.66 0.25 5.00
#